data_c843ddd4459811f08bbc9a06ad87e316
#
_entry.id   c843ddd4459811f08bbc9a06ad87e316
#
_cell.length_a   1.000
_cell.length_b   1.000
_cell.length_c   1.000
_cell.angle_alpha   90.00
_cell.angle_beta   90.00
_cell.angle_gamma   90.00
#
_symmetry.space_group_name_H-M   'P 1'
#
loop_
_entity.id
_entity.type
_entity.pdbx_description
1 polymer ?
#
loop_
_entity_poly.entity_id
_entity_poly.type
_entity_poly.pdbx_seq_one_letter_code
_entity_poly.pdbx_strand_id
1 'polypeptide(L)'
;MIKDVFHSIGAAARRLFANWGALLISFALYAGLIAMLYLLFSNEGGLSLATQLEVFLHLPVAIAAIFFLFTLQAMGLSYVRIGVGAGYLLKRALKDCWKILLTSLPLILLAWLIIYLFGKADQTFFSESLTAESKAREWGAIVVNAARILLLYCLLPLIAIHLWIATVREGVLAAFKGFGRAVARAVGPRSLLIYALVCAVFGAIVYFLLFQEATFKGEWTQLWAVGIKTALALLMVFIGWLLTLGSMAEMTARRAMKELEA
;
A
#
# COMPACT_ATOMS: atom_id res chain seq x y z
N MET A 1 -16.78 -9.02 17.58
CA MET A 1 -15.61 -8.35 17.00
C MET A 1 -14.82 -9.28 16.06
N ILE A 2 -14.23 -10.38 16.55
CA ILE A 2 -13.42 -11.31 15.73
C ILE A 2 -14.25 -11.91 14.57
N LYS A 3 -15.47 -12.40 14.83
CA LYS A 3 -16.38 -12.90 13.80
C LYS A 3 -16.66 -11.88 12.69
N ASP A 4 -16.82 -10.59 13.03
CA ASP A 4 -17.06 -9.53 12.04
C ASP A 4 -15.82 -9.32 11.14
N VAL A 5 -14.62 -9.42 11.70
CA VAL A 5 -13.35 -9.31 10.97
C VAL A 5 -13.22 -10.44 9.96
N PHE A 6 -13.32 -11.70 10.39
CA PHE A 6 -13.25 -12.86 9.48
C PHE A 6 -14.35 -12.85 8.42
N HIS A 7 -15.56 -12.44 8.80
CA HIS A 7 -16.65 -12.31 7.83
C HIS A 7 -16.36 -11.21 6.80
N SER A 8 -15.77 -10.08 7.19
CA SER A 8 -15.39 -9.00 6.25
C SER A 8 -14.29 -9.44 5.30
N ILE A 9 -13.28 -10.16 5.79
CA ILE A 9 -12.20 -10.73 4.98
C ILE A 9 -12.76 -11.79 4.01
N GLY A 10 -13.61 -12.70 4.49
CA GLY A 10 -14.21 -13.72 3.66
C GLY A 10 -15.16 -13.17 2.60
N ALA A 11 -15.90 -12.10 2.89
CA ALA A 11 -16.74 -11.40 1.92
C ALA A 11 -15.90 -10.68 0.85
N ALA A 12 -14.81 -10.01 1.27
CA ALA A 12 -13.88 -9.36 0.35
C ALA A 12 -13.19 -10.40 -0.56
N ALA A 13 -12.71 -11.50 -0.01
CA ALA A 13 -12.09 -12.58 -0.76
C ALA A 13 -13.05 -13.18 -1.81
N ARG A 14 -14.28 -13.49 -1.41
CA ARG A 14 -15.30 -14.02 -2.34
C ARG A 14 -15.57 -13.08 -3.49
N ARG A 15 -15.69 -11.79 -3.25
CA ARG A 15 -15.88 -10.78 -4.31
C ARG A 15 -14.66 -10.64 -5.20
N LEU A 16 -13.45 -10.69 -4.61
CA LEU A 16 -12.19 -10.61 -5.34
C LEU A 16 -12.05 -11.75 -6.34
N PHE A 17 -12.35 -12.97 -5.93
CA PHE A 17 -12.22 -14.16 -6.78
C PHE A 17 -13.46 -14.47 -7.63
N ALA A 18 -14.58 -13.77 -7.43
CA ALA A 18 -15.77 -13.95 -8.25
C ALA A 18 -15.65 -13.31 -9.65
N ASN A 19 -14.78 -12.33 -9.83
CA ASN A 19 -14.63 -11.60 -11.09
C ASN A 19 -13.18 -11.57 -11.59
N TRP A 20 -12.76 -12.66 -12.20
CA TRP A 20 -11.40 -12.85 -12.71
C TRP A 20 -10.96 -11.76 -13.71
N GLY A 21 -11.89 -11.26 -14.54
CA GLY A 21 -11.57 -10.20 -15.50
C GLY A 21 -11.12 -8.90 -14.82
N ALA A 22 -11.80 -8.51 -13.75
CA ALA A 22 -11.40 -7.32 -12.98
C ALA A 22 -10.09 -7.55 -12.21
N LEU A 23 -9.88 -8.75 -11.69
CA LEU A 23 -8.64 -9.13 -11.01
C LEU A 23 -7.45 -9.08 -11.97
N LEU A 24 -7.60 -9.60 -13.19
CA LEU A 24 -6.56 -9.57 -14.22
C LEU A 24 -6.21 -8.16 -14.66
N ILE A 25 -7.21 -7.28 -14.87
CA ILE A 25 -6.95 -5.88 -15.21
C ILE A 25 -6.24 -5.16 -14.07
N SER A 26 -6.68 -5.38 -12.82
CA SER A 26 -6.01 -4.80 -11.66
C SER A 26 -4.58 -5.29 -11.52
N PHE A 27 -4.34 -6.57 -11.80
CA PHE A 27 -3.00 -7.16 -11.79
C PHE A 27 -2.12 -6.59 -12.93
N ALA A 28 -2.68 -6.41 -14.13
CA ALA A 28 -1.95 -5.78 -15.25
C ALA A 28 -1.55 -4.33 -14.93
N LEU A 29 -2.44 -3.55 -14.29
CA LEU A 29 -2.12 -2.20 -13.82
C LEU A 29 -1.02 -2.22 -12.75
N TYR A 30 -1.07 -3.18 -11.83
CA TYR A 30 -0.05 -3.36 -10.80
C TYR A 30 1.31 -3.75 -11.40
N ALA A 31 1.33 -4.71 -12.31
CA ALA A 31 2.55 -5.11 -13.02
C ALA A 31 3.14 -3.94 -13.83
N GLY A 32 2.29 -3.15 -14.51
CA GLY A 32 2.69 -1.92 -15.18
C GLY A 32 3.29 -0.88 -14.23
N LEU A 33 2.70 -0.71 -13.06
CA LEU A 33 3.23 0.16 -12.01
C LEU A 33 4.63 -0.30 -11.56
N ILE A 34 4.80 -1.59 -11.27
CA ILE A 34 6.10 -2.15 -10.88
C ILE A 34 7.15 -1.96 -11.99
N ALA A 35 6.79 -2.19 -13.26
CA ALA A 35 7.68 -1.96 -14.39
C ALA A 35 8.09 -0.48 -14.51
N MET A 36 7.16 0.46 -14.33
CA MET A 36 7.46 1.90 -14.33
C MET A 36 8.38 2.28 -13.17
N LEU A 37 8.14 1.76 -11.96
CA LEU A 37 9.00 2.01 -10.80
C LEU A 37 10.39 1.42 -11.04
N TYR A 38 10.49 0.22 -11.61
CA TYR A 38 11.77 -0.36 -11.98
C TYR A 38 12.54 0.53 -12.97
N LEU A 39 11.88 1.03 -14.02
CA LEU A 39 12.51 1.95 -14.98
C LEU A 39 12.97 3.26 -14.32
N LEU A 40 12.22 3.78 -13.34
CA LEU A 40 12.60 5.01 -12.62
C LEU A 40 13.82 4.82 -11.72
N PHE A 41 13.97 3.65 -11.09
CA PHE A 41 15.03 3.40 -10.13
C PHE A 41 16.22 2.61 -10.68
N SER A 42 16.13 2.00 -11.87
CA SER A 42 17.20 1.22 -12.46
C SER A 42 18.30 2.03 -13.15
N ASN A 43 18.04 3.29 -13.47
CA ASN A 43 18.98 4.17 -14.17
C ASN A 43 19.86 4.97 -13.19
N GLU A 44 20.67 4.30 -12.39
CA GLU A 44 21.71 4.93 -11.57
C GLU A 44 23.03 5.17 -12.34
N GLY A 45 22.97 5.52 -13.62
CA GLY A 45 24.15 5.73 -14.46
C GLY A 45 24.46 7.21 -14.73
N GLY A 46 25.51 7.69 -14.11
CA GLY A 46 26.38 8.86 -14.36
C GLY A 46 25.91 10.04 -15.24
N LEU A 47 26.17 11.22 -14.76
CA LEU A 47 25.97 12.53 -15.39
C LEU A 47 26.68 12.66 -16.76
N SER A 48 25.96 12.42 -17.86
CA SER A 48 26.40 12.76 -19.22
C SER A 48 25.30 13.57 -19.93
N LEU A 49 25.58 14.11 -21.10
CA LEU A 49 24.57 14.85 -21.93
C LEU A 49 23.31 14.03 -22.25
N ALA A 50 23.36 12.69 -22.17
CA ALA A 50 22.23 11.78 -22.14
C ALA A 50 21.28 12.08 -20.96
N THR A 51 21.76 12.62 -19.86
CA THR A 51 21.01 12.89 -18.62
C THR A 51 19.87 13.89 -18.79
N GLN A 52 19.97 14.86 -19.68
CA GLN A 52 18.86 15.81 -19.90
C GLN A 52 17.71 15.15 -20.65
N LEU A 53 18.01 14.29 -21.62
CA LEU A 53 16.99 13.51 -22.34
C LEU A 53 16.37 12.46 -21.43
N GLU A 54 17.16 11.86 -20.55
CA GLU A 54 16.70 10.91 -19.51
C GLU A 54 15.75 11.57 -18.52
N VAL A 55 16.06 12.77 -18.02
CA VAL A 55 15.15 13.52 -17.13
C VAL A 55 13.82 13.82 -17.84
N PHE A 56 13.85 14.16 -19.14
CA PHE A 56 12.65 14.38 -19.93
C PHE A 56 11.80 13.12 -20.11
N LEU A 57 12.43 11.94 -20.18
CA LEU A 57 11.72 10.65 -20.25
C LEU A 57 11.24 10.16 -18.88
N HIS A 58 11.97 10.42 -17.81
CA HIS A 58 11.61 10.01 -16.46
C HIS A 58 10.40 10.77 -15.90
N LEU A 59 10.24 12.05 -16.24
CA LEU A 59 9.11 12.84 -15.74
C LEU A 59 7.74 12.29 -16.20
N PRO A 60 7.50 11.98 -17.49
CA PRO A 60 6.27 11.34 -17.93
C PRO A 60 6.04 9.97 -17.29
N VAL A 61 7.11 9.16 -17.14
CA VAL A 61 7.01 7.84 -16.49
C VAL A 61 6.64 7.98 -15.01
N ALA A 62 7.22 8.95 -14.30
CA ALA A 62 6.88 9.24 -12.91
C ALA A 62 5.42 9.69 -12.76
N ILE A 63 4.95 10.60 -13.63
CA ILE A 63 3.56 11.05 -13.65
C ILE A 63 2.62 9.87 -13.95
N ALA A 64 2.96 9.04 -14.93
CA ALA A 64 2.20 7.84 -15.26
C ALA A 64 2.16 6.86 -14.10
N ALA A 65 3.28 6.61 -13.41
CA ALA A 65 3.36 5.73 -12.24
C ALA A 65 2.45 6.23 -11.10
N ILE A 66 2.45 7.54 -10.82
CA ILE A 66 1.55 8.15 -9.83
C ILE A 66 0.08 7.92 -10.24
N PHE A 67 -0.24 8.16 -11.50
CA PHE A 67 -1.60 7.96 -12.02
C PHE A 67 -2.04 6.50 -11.95
N PHE A 68 -1.18 5.55 -12.32
CA PHE A 68 -1.43 4.12 -12.20
C PHE A 68 -1.64 3.70 -10.75
N LEU A 69 -0.81 4.21 -9.82
CA LEU A 69 -0.93 3.94 -8.38
C LEU A 69 -2.33 4.33 -7.88
N PHE A 70 -2.77 5.57 -8.13
CA PHE A 70 -4.07 6.04 -7.64
C PHE A 70 -5.25 5.44 -8.39
N THR A 71 -5.09 5.10 -9.66
CA THR A 71 -6.11 4.34 -10.43
C THR A 71 -6.28 2.94 -9.84
N LEU A 72 -5.19 2.28 -9.47
CA LEU A 72 -5.21 0.97 -8.82
C LEU A 72 -5.91 1.01 -7.48
N GLN A 73 -5.65 2.04 -6.65
CA GLN A 73 -6.35 2.24 -5.38
C GLN A 73 -7.85 2.47 -5.58
N ALA A 74 -8.22 3.34 -6.53
CA ALA A 74 -9.60 3.62 -6.87
C ALA A 74 -10.33 2.37 -7.38
N MET A 75 -9.65 1.57 -8.20
CA MET A 75 -10.19 0.31 -8.73
C MET A 75 -10.41 -0.71 -7.60
N GLY A 76 -9.43 -0.91 -6.71
CA GLY A 76 -9.54 -1.80 -5.56
C GLY A 76 -10.72 -1.47 -4.65
N LEU A 77 -10.90 -0.18 -4.31
CA LEU A 77 -12.01 0.28 -3.49
C LEU A 77 -13.38 0.09 -4.17
N SER A 78 -13.45 0.36 -5.48
CA SER A 78 -14.69 0.22 -6.24
C SER A 78 -15.04 -1.23 -6.50
N TYR A 79 -14.06 -2.05 -6.84
CA TYR A 79 -14.22 -3.47 -7.16
C TYR A 79 -14.78 -4.28 -6.00
N VAL A 80 -14.17 -4.15 -4.84
CA VAL A 80 -14.61 -4.93 -3.67
C VAL A 80 -15.97 -4.49 -3.17
N ARG A 81 -16.36 -3.24 -3.43
CA ARG A 81 -17.63 -2.68 -2.98
C ARG A 81 -18.81 -3.05 -3.88
N ILE A 82 -18.61 -3.13 -5.20
CA ILE A 82 -19.74 -3.15 -6.16
C ILE A 82 -19.86 -4.48 -6.90
N GLY A 83 -18.78 -5.24 -7.08
CA GLY A 83 -18.82 -6.53 -7.79
C GLY A 83 -19.28 -6.44 -9.26
N VAL A 84 -18.92 -5.36 -9.96
CA VAL A 84 -19.36 -5.04 -11.31
C VAL A 84 -18.28 -5.40 -12.34
N GLY A 85 -18.67 -5.51 -13.63
CA GLY A 85 -17.77 -5.89 -14.73
C GLY A 85 -16.53 -4.98 -14.87
N ALA A 86 -15.42 -5.56 -15.33
CA ALA A 86 -14.09 -4.97 -15.35
C ALA A 86 -13.98 -3.60 -16.05
N GLY A 87 -14.62 -3.44 -17.21
CA GLY A 87 -14.59 -2.19 -17.98
C GLY A 87 -15.26 -1.02 -17.26
N TYR A 88 -16.37 -1.29 -16.57
CA TYR A 88 -17.05 -0.27 -15.76
C TYR A 88 -16.20 0.14 -14.56
N LEU A 89 -15.53 -0.81 -13.92
CA LEU A 89 -14.65 -0.55 -12.79
C LEU A 89 -13.48 0.34 -13.18
N LEU A 90 -12.84 0.07 -14.31
CA LEU A 90 -11.74 0.88 -14.82
C LEU A 90 -12.20 2.31 -15.14
N LYS A 91 -13.32 2.46 -15.86
CA LYS A 91 -13.87 3.79 -16.16
C LYS A 91 -14.19 4.59 -14.89
N ARG A 92 -14.73 3.93 -13.88
CA ARG A 92 -15.02 4.56 -12.59
C ARG A 92 -13.73 4.90 -11.82
N ALA A 93 -12.74 3.99 -11.82
CA ALA A 93 -11.45 4.21 -11.19
C ALA A 93 -10.73 5.43 -11.78
N LEU A 94 -10.72 5.56 -13.10
CA LEU A 94 -10.18 6.75 -13.80
C LEU A 94 -10.91 8.04 -13.39
N LYS A 95 -12.20 7.99 -13.12
CA LYS A 95 -12.97 9.16 -12.65
C LYS A 95 -12.66 9.50 -11.18
N ASP A 96 -12.35 8.53 -10.36
CA ASP A 96 -12.15 8.73 -8.91
C ASP A 96 -10.68 8.84 -8.52
N CYS A 97 -9.71 8.45 -9.39
CA CYS A 97 -8.28 8.48 -9.08
C CYS A 97 -7.77 9.87 -8.68
N TRP A 98 -8.22 10.94 -9.36
CA TRP A 98 -7.82 12.30 -9.04
C TRP A 98 -8.33 12.77 -7.68
N LYS A 99 -9.54 12.30 -7.24
CA LYS A 99 -10.08 12.61 -5.92
C LYS A 99 -9.24 11.95 -4.83
N ILE A 100 -8.85 10.68 -5.05
CA ILE A 100 -7.95 9.94 -4.15
C ILE A 100 -6.58 10.60 -4.12
N LEU A 101 -6.02 10.98 -5.27
CA LEU A 101 -4.77 11.74 -5.34
C LEU A 101 -4.85 13.01 -4.51
N LEU A 102 -5.89 13.82 -4.70
CA LEU A 102 -6.06 15.09 -3.99
C LEU A 102 -6.16 14.89 -2.47
N THR A 103 -6.90 13.87 -2.02
CA THR A 103 -7.01 13.56 -0.59
C THR A 103 -5.76 12.93 -0.02
N SER A 104 -4.88 12.37 -0.86
CA SER A 104 -3.60 11.79 -0.43
C SER A 104 -2.49 12.83 -0.27
N LEU A 105 -2.59 14.01 -0.88
CA LEU A 105 -1.55 15.04 -0.80
C LEU A 105 -1.15 15.39 0.65
N PRO A 106 -2.08 15.64 1.58
CA PRO A 106 -1.71 15.91 2.97
C PRO A 106 -1.02 14.72 3.66
N LEU A 107 -1.41 13.49 3.29
CA LEU A 107 -0.78 12.28 3.83
C LEU A 107 0.62 12.07 3.28
N ILE A 108 0.85 12.40 2.01
CA ILE A 108 2.19 12.40 1.38
C ILE A 108 3.10 13.42 2.07
N LEU A 109 2.59 14.64 2.31
CA LEU A 109 3.32 15.66 3.04
C LEU A 109 3.62 15.22 4.48
N LEU A 110 2.65 14.58 5.15
CA LEU A 110 2.84 14.02 6.49
C LEU A 110 3.89 12.90 6.47
N ALA A 111 3.85 12.00 5.49
CA ALA A 111 4.85 10.95 5.32
C ALA A 111 6.25 11.53 5.15
N TRP A 112 6.38 12.54 4.27
CA TRP A 112 7.64 13.24 4.05
C TRP A 112 8.15 13.90 5.33
N LEU A 113 7.27 14.57 6.08
CA LEU A 113 7.62 15.18 7.36
C LEU A 113 8.09 14.14 8.37
N ILE A 114 7.41 12.99 8.48
CA ILE A 114 7.80 11.89 9.34
C ILE A 114 9.21 11.39 8.94
N ILE A 115 9.43 11.11 7.65
CA ILE A 115 10.74 10.65 7.15
C ILE A 115 11.82 11.67 7.48
N TYR A 116 11.56 12.96 7.27
CA TYR A 116 12.50 14.03 7.57
C TYR A 116 12.84 14.11 9.06
N LEU A 117 11.84 14.07 9.94
CA LEU A 117 12.03 14.14 11.40
C LEU A 117 12.80 12.91 11.92
N PHE A 118 12.46 11.71 11.45
CA PHE A 118 13.19 10.50 11.84
C PHE A 118 14.60 10.47 11.26
N GLY A 119 14.83 11.00 10.05
CA GLY A 119 16.17 11.16 9.48
C GLY A 119 17.04 12.13 10.32
N LYS A 120 16.45 13.22 10.84
CA LYS A 120 17.13 14.10 11.78
C LYS A 120 17.43 13.41 13.11
N ALA A 121 16.49 12.66 13.66
CA ALA A 121 16.69 11.90 14.88
C ALA A 121 17.82 10.86 14.71
N ASP A 122 17.82 10.11 13.61
CA ASP A 122 18.88 9.15 13.28
C ASP A 122 20.26 9.85 13.25
N GLN A 123 20.38 11.00 12.58
CA GLN A 123 21.63 11.78 12.53
C GLN A 123 22.12 12.18 13.92
N THR A 124 21.19 12.63 14.80
CA THR A 124 21.54 13.03 16.16
C THR A 124 22.00 11.83 17.00
N PHE A 125 21.30 10.72 16.92
CA PHE A 125 21.65 9.49 17.64
C PHE A 125 22.94 8.83 17.13
N PHE A 126 23.23 8.91 15.81
CA PHE A 126 24.42 8.29 15.22
C PHE A 126 25.66 9.19 15.25
N SER A 127 25.53 10.52 15.15
CA SER A 127 26.69 11.44 15.18
C SER A 127 27.39 11.49 16.54
N GLU A 128 26.64 11.33 17.63
CA GLU A 128 27.22 11.23 18.98
C GLU A 128 27.82 9.83 19.26
N SER A 129 27.71 8.82 18.34
CA SER A 129 28.03 7.43 18.59
C SER A 129 29.50 7.08 18.63
N LEU A 130 30.35 7.97 18.25
CA LEU A 130 31.79 7.71 18.24
C LEU A 130 32.43 7.75 19.65
N THR A 131 31.69 8.12 20.70
CA THR A 131 32.29 8.36 22.00
C THR A 131 31.68 7.63 23.19
N ALA A 132 30.58 6.89 23.07
CA ALA A 132 29.96 6.22 24.23
C ALA A 132 29.26 4.90 23.88
N GLU A 133 29.82 3.80 24.35
CA GLU A 133 29.17 2.49 24.47
C GLU A 133 28.11 2.52 25.59
N SER A 134 26.86 2.87 25.29
CA SER A 134 25.80 2.75 26.27
C SER A 134 24.61 1.95 25.72
N LYS A 135 24.18 0.91 26.46
CA LYS A 135 22.96 0.11 26.19
C LYS A 135 21.71 0.98 26.03
N ALA A 136 21.63 2.10 26.72
CA ALA A 136 20.54 3.07 26.61
C ALA A 136 20.34 3.61 25.18
N ARG A 137 21.41 3.67 24.43
CA ARG A 137 21.44 4.15 23.04
C ARG A 137 20.94 3.13 22.05
N GLU A 138 21.28 1.85 22.20
CA GLU A 138 20.72 0.76 21.39
C GLU A 138 19.20 0.72 21.54
N TRP A 139 18.69 0.86 22.75
CA TRP A 139 17.26 0.92 23.02
C TRP A 139 16.61 2.16 22.38
N GLY A 140 17.25 3.32 22.42
CA GLY A 140 16.80 4.54 21.76
C GLY A 140 16.64 4.34 20.24
N ALA A 141 17.64 3.77 19.58
CA ALA A 141 17.61 3.47 18.15
C ALA A 141 16.51 2.45 17.80
N ILE A 142 16.32 1.42 18.61
CA ILE A 142 15.25 0.42 18.43
C ILE A 142 13.88 1.10 18.54
N VAL A 143 13.65 1.92 19.55
CA VAL A 143 12.38 2.62 19.78
C VAL A 143 12.08 3.59 18.62
N VAL A 144 13.07 4.37 18.17
CA VAL A 144 12.93 5.30 17.04
C VAL A 144 12.59 4.54 15.76
N ASN A 145 13.29 3.43 15.48
CA ASN A 145 13.01 2.62 14.30
C ASN A 145 11.64 1.93 14.36
N ALA A 146 11.26 1.39 15.53
CA ALA A 146 9.94 0.80 15.76
C ALA A 146 8.82 1.84 15.57
N ALA A 147 8.99 3.05 16.10
CA ALA A 147 8.04 4.14 15.92
C ALA A 147 7.92 4.56 14.44
N ARG A 148 9.03 4.66 13.72
CA ARG A 148 9.06 4.93 12.28
C ARG A 148 8.28 3.87 11.49
N ILE A 149 8.54 2.59 11.76
CA ILE A 149 7.85 1.47 11.11
C ILE A 149 6.35 1.53 11.42
N LEU A 150 5.96 1.72 12.67
CA LEU A 150 4.56 1.80 13.09
C LEU A 150 3.84 2.96 12.39
N LEU A 151 4.45 4.14 12.35
CA LEU A 151 3.83 5.33 11.75
C LEU A 151 3.72 5.21 10.23
N LEU A 152 4.81 4.86 9.53
CA LEU A 152 4.84 4.85 8.07
C LEU A 152 4.19 3.62 7.45
N TYR A 153 4.36 2.44 8.04
CA TYR A 153 3.90 1.18 7.43
C TYR A 153 2.63 0.61 8.05
N CYS A 154 2.17 1.14 9.21
CA CYS A 154 0.93 0.71 9.81
C CYS A 154 -0.11 1.83 9.85
N LEU A 155 0.15 2.92 10.56
CA LEU A 155 -0.87 3.96 10.78
C LEU A 155 -1.18 4.76 9.52
N LEU A 156 -0.17 5.19 8.79
CA LEU A 156 -0.36 6.01 7.59
C LEU A 156 -1.16 5.30 6.49
N PRO A 157 -0.86 4.04 6.11
CA PRO A 157 -1.69 3.29 5.18
C PRO A 157 -3.12 3.07 5.67
N LEU A 158 -3.32 2.81 6.96
CA LEU A 158 -4.65 2.66 7.53
C LEU A 158 -5.47 3.95 7.44
N ILE A 159 -4.86 5.09 7.78
CA ILE A 159 -5.50 6.40 7.64
C ILE A 159 -5.84 6.68 6.17
N ALA A 160 -4.90 6.40 5.26
CA ALA A 160 -5.11 6.56 3.83
C ALA A 160 -6.30 5.75 3.33
N ILE A 161 -6.39 4.47 3.68
CA ILE A 161 -7.50 3.59 3.27
C ILE A 161 -8.85 4.15 3.75
N HIS A 162 -8.94 4.55 5.02
CA HIS A 162 -10.20 5.09 5.56
C HIS A 162 -10.57 6.43 4.93
N LEU A 163 -9.57 7.28 4.65
CA LEU A 163 -9.78 8.54 3.95
C LEU A 163 -10.23 8.31 2.50
N TRP A 164 -9.63 7.37 1.78
CA TRP A 164 -10.03 7.01 0.41
C TRP A 164 -11.43 6.42 0.36
N ILE A 165 -11.80 5.57 1.33
CA ILE A 165 -13.17 5.06 1.44
C ILE A 165 -14.16 6.22 1.63
N ALA A 166 -13.87 7.17 2.51
CA ALA A 166 -14.69 8.36 2.70
C ALA A 166 -14.76 9.22 1.42
N THR A 167 -13.63 9.43 0.75
CA THR A 167 -13.55 10.21 -0.50
C THR A 167 -14.41 9.63 -1.61
N VAL A 168 -14.37 8.32 -1.81
CA VAL A 168 -15.16 7.64 -2.86
C VAL A 168 -16.66 7.63 -2.50
N ARG A 169 -17.00 7.65 -1.21
CA ARG A 169 -18.40 7.61 -0.75
C ARG A 169 -19.04 8.98 -0.66
N GLU A 170 -18.36 9.93 -0.08
CA GLU A 170 -18.91 11.20 0.40
C GLU A 170 -18.32 12.40 -0.37
N GLY A 171 -17.24 12.18 -1.13
CA GLY A 171 -16.51 13.21 -1.86
C GLY A 171 -15.35 13.82 -1.07
N VAL A 172 -14.52 14.59 -1.75
CA VAL A 172 -13.25 15.14 -1.21
C VAL A 172 -13.47 16.05 -0.01
N LEU A 173 -14.40 17.01 -0.12
CA LEU A 173 -14.62 17.99 0.94
C LEU A 173 -15.18 17.36 2.22
N ALA A 174 -16.10 16.41 2.08
CA ALA A 174 -16.68 15.68 3.20
C ALA A 174 -15.64 14.77 3.87
N ALA A 175 -14.75 14.15 3.07
CA ALA A 175 -13.64 13.35 3.59
C ALA A 175 -12.68 14.20 4.44
N PHE A 176 -12.33 15.41 4.00
CA PHE A 176 -11.50 16.32 4.80
C PHE A 176 -12.20 16.80 6.07
N LYS A 177 -13.48 17.19 6.01
CA LYS A 177 -14.23 17.53 7.21
C LYS A 177 -14.34 16.35 8.19
N GLY A 178 -14.37 15.12 7.66
CA GLY A 178 -14.41 13.88 8.43
C GLY A 178 -13.03 13.30 8.79
N PHE A 179 -11.92 14.01 8.58
CA PHE A 179 -10.57 13.49 8.76
C PHE A 179 -10.33 12.87 10.15
N GLY A 180 -10.75 13.55 11.22
CA GLY A 180 -10.66 13.02 12.59
C GLY A 180 -11.39 11.68 12.76
N ARG A 181 -12.55 11.51 12.10
CA ARG A 181 -13.28 10.23 12.10
C ARG A 181 -12.54 9.14 11.31
N ALA A 182 -11.86 9.50 10.22
CA ALA A 182 -11.05 8.57 9.45
C ALA A 182 -9.86 8.08 10.30
N VAL A 183 -9.17 8.97 11.00
CA VAL A 183 -8.08 8.64 11.93
C VAL A 183 -8.58 7.75 13.07
N ALA A 184 -9.68 8.10 13.71
CA ALA A 184 -10.25 7.29 14.80
C ALA A 184 -10.65 5.88 14.33
N ARG A 185 -11.16 5.74 13.09
CA ARG A 185 -11.45 4.43 12.49
C ARG A 185 -10.20 3.65 12.15
N ALA A 186 -9.15 4.32 11.69
CA ALA A 186 -7.86 3.70 11.35
C ALA A 186 -7.20 3.08 12.59
N VAL A 187 -7.20 3.80 13.71
CA VAL A 187 -6.65 3.31 15.01
C VAL A 187 -7.60 2.32 15.70
N GLY A 188 -8.82 2.18 15.20
CA GLY A 188 -9.79 1.26 15.78
C GLY A 188 -9.32 -0.21 15.77
N PRO A 189 -9.61 -0.99 16.86
CA PRO A 189 -9.06 -2.34 17.02
C PRO A 189 -9.45 -3.30 15.90
N ARG A 190 -10.60 -3.08 15.24
CA ARG A 190 -11.02 -3.90 14.08
C ARG A 190 -10.16 -3.63 12.85
N SER A 191 -9.83 -2.38 12.57
CA SER A 191 -8.99 -1.99 11.42
C SER A 191 -7.56 -2.50 11.62
N LEU A 192 -7.01 -2.32 12.81
CA LEU A 192 -5.70 -2.84 13.19
C LEU A 192 -5.65 -4.37 13.08
N LEU A 193 -6.69 -5.08 13.53
CA LEU A 193 -6.75 -6.54 13.48
C LEU A 193 -6.82 -7.05 12.03
N ILE A 194 -7.64 -6.43 11.15
CA ILE A 194 -7.68 -6.79 9.72
C ILE A 194 -6.30 -6.60 9.10
N TYR A 195 -5.70 -5.42 9.31
CA TYR A 195 -4.41 -5.09 8.75
C TYR A 195 -3.32 -6.05 9.24
N ALA A 196 -3.21 -6.25 10.55
CA ALA A 196 -2.23 -7.15 11.13
C ALA A 196 -2.39 -8.59 10.64
N LEU A 197 -3.64 -9.09 10.54
CA LEU A 197 -3.91 -10.46 10.11
C LEU A 197 -3.56 -10.67 8.63
N VAL A 198 -3.93 -9.74 7.75
CA VAL A 198 -3.59 -9.82 6.33
C VAL A 198 -2.09 -9.66 6.13
N CYS A 199 -1.45 -8.68 6.80
CA CYS A 199 0.00 -8.50 6.73
C CYS A 199 0.76 -9.72 7.29
N ALA A 200 0.30 -10.33 8.37
CA ALA A 200 0.94 -11.53 8.91
C ALA A 200 0.86 -12.72 7.94
N VAL A 201 -0.32 -12.99 7.39
CA VAL A 201 -0.51 -14.12 6.47
C VAL A 201 0.27 -13.91 5.16
N PHE A 202 0.02 -12.80 4.48
CA PHE A 202 0.65 -12.54 3.17
C PHE A 202 2.12 -12.19 3.31
N GLY A 203 2.51 -11.47 4.38
CA GLY A 203 3.90 -11.17 4.69
C GLY A 203 4.72 -12.43 5.00
N ALA A 204 4.15 -13.39 5.74
CA ALA A 204 4.80 -14.67 5.97
C ALA A 204 5.01 -15.46 4.67
N ILE A 205 4.00 -15.48 3.77
CA ILE A 205 4.14 -16.14 2.47
C ILE A 205 5.23 -15.47 1.63
N VAL A 206 5.24 -14.13 1.55
CA VAL A 206 6.24 -13.35 0.82
C VAL A 206 7.63 -13.59 1.39
N TYR A 207 7.77 -13.55 2.72
CA TYR A 207 9.03 -13.85 3.39
C TYR A 207 9.54 -15.24 3.02
N PHE A 208 8.68 -16.25 3.09
CA PHE A 208 9.03 -17.63 2.73
C PHE A 208 9.46 -17.75 1.27
N LEU A 209 8.73 -17.11 0.35
CA LEU A 209 9.07 -17.12 -1.09
C LEU A 209 10.42 -16.47 -1.38
N LEU A 210 10.74 -15.35 -0.74
CA LEU A 210 11.95 -14.58 -1.05
C LEU A 210 13.19 -15.10 -0.33
N PHE A 211 13.06 -15.54 0.92
CA PHE A 211 14.21 -15.88 1.77
C PHE A 211 14.47 -17.37 1.92
N GLN A 212 13.58 -18.25 1.43
CA GLN A 212 13.86 -19.67 1.41
C GLN A 212 14.85 -19.97 0.29
N GLU A 213 16.05 -20.38 0.65
CA GLU A 213 17.08 -20.83 -0.31
C GLU A 213 16.62 -22.14 -0.99
N ALA A 214 16.50 -22.09 -2.31
CA ALA A 214 16.32 -23.27 -3.13
C ALA A 214 17.54 -23.37 -4.06
N THR A 215 18.43 -24.31 -3.76
CA THR A 215 19.62 -24.58 -4.57
C THR A 215 19.22 -25.47 -5.75
N PHE A 216 19.17 -24.91 -6.95
CA PHE A 216 18.97 -25.66 -8.18
C PHE A 216 20.31 -25.89 -8.89
N LYS A 217 20.48 -27.08 -9.47
CA LYS A 217 21.64 -27.38 -10.30
C LYS A 217 21.48 -26.68 -11.66
N GLY A 218 22.30 -25.65 -11.90
CA GLY A 218 22.33 -24.88 -13.14
C GLY A 218 21.90 -23.41 -12.98
N GLU A 219 22.70 -22.51 -13.56
CA GLU A 219 22.51 -21.05 -13.47
C GLU A 219 21.16 -20.59 -14.04
N TRP A 220 20.77 -21.11 -15.18
CA TRP A 220 19.48 -20.78 -15.81
C TRP A 220 18.27 -21.21 -14.96
N THR A 221 18.34 -22.42 -14.38
CA THR A 221 17.28 -22.92 -13.52
C THR A 221 17.16 -22.09 -12.25
N GLN A 222 18.29 -21.66 -11.70
CA GLN A 222 18.30 -20.76 -10.54
C GLN A 222 17.72 -19.39 -10.87
N LEU A 223 18.07 -18.81 -12.03
CA LEU A 223 17.52 -17.53 -12.49
C LEU A 223 16.01 -17.59 -12.67
N TRP A 224 15.50 -18.64 -13.33
CA TRP A 224 14.06 -18.85 -13.48
C TRP A 224 13.34 -19.03 -12.13
N ALA A 225 13.93 -19.78 -11.22
CA ALA A 225 13.36 -20.00 -9.88
C ALA A 225 13.25 -18.68 -9.09
N VAL A 226 14.29 -17.84 -9.14
CA VAL A 226 14.27 -16.50 -8.51
C VAL A 226 13.19 -15.62 -9.16
N GLY A 227 13.12 -15.60 -10.50
CA GLY A 227 12.10 -14.85 -11.23
C GLY A 227 10.67 -15.26 -10.85
N ILE A 228 10.38 -16.57 -10.82
CA ILE A 228 9.07 -17.10 -10.43
C ILE A 228 8.74 -16.77 -8.98
N LYS A 229 9.69 -16.96 -8.05
CA LYS A 229 9.50 -16.62 -6.63
C LYS A 229 9.18 -15.13 -6.46
N THR A 230 9.92 -14.26 -7.13
CA THR A 230 9.69 -12.81 -7.09
C THR A 230 8.31 -12.46 -7.66
N ALA A 231 7.93 -13.03 -8.80
CA ALA A 231 6.61 -12.80 -9.39
C ALA A 231 5.47 -13.27 -8.47
N LEU A 232 5.61 -14.44 -7.83
CA LEU A 232 4.65 -14.94 -6.86
C LEU A 232 4.60 -14.05 -5.60
N ALA A 233 5.75 -13.58 -5.10
CA ALA A 233 5.79 -12.66 -3.97
C ALA A 233 5.06 -11.35 -4.28
N LEU A 234 5.29 -10.75 -5.45
CA LEU A 234 4.59 -9.55 -5.91
C LEU A 234 3.08 -9.79 -6.05
N LEU A 235 2.67 -10.95 -6.56
CA LEU A 235 1.26 -11.34 -6.63
C LEU A 235 0.64 -11.45 -5.23
N MET A 236 1.34 -12.03 -4.26
CA MET A 236 0.85 -12.14 -2.88
C MET A 236 0.71 -10.77 -2.20
N VAL A 237 1.67 -9.87 -2.40
CA VAL A 237 1.57 -8.46 -1.93
C VAL A 237 0.34 -7.79 -2.53
N PHE A 238 0.11 -7.94 -3.83
CA PHE A 238 -1.04 -7.36 -4.52
C PHE A 238 -2.38 -7.89 -3.99
N ILE A 239 -2.53 -9.22 -3.85
CA ILE A 239 -3.74 -9.83 -3.31
C ILE A 239 -3.96 -9.39 -1.86
N GLY A 240 -2.94 -9.42 -1.02
CA GLY A 240 -3.00 -8.96 0.37
C GLY A 240 -3.47 -7.51 0.48
N TRP A 241 -2.94 -6.63 -0.38
CA TRP A 241 -3.36 -5.24 -0.43
C TRP A 241 -4.83 -5.08 -0.84
N LEU A 242 -5.27 -5.74 -1.90
CA LEU A 242 -6.68 -5.71 -2.33
C LEU A 242 -7.63 -6.28 -1.26
N LEU A 243 -7.24 -7.35 -0.57
CA LEU A 243 -8.02 -7.89 0.53
C LEU A 243 -8.11 -6.92 1.70
N THR A 244 -7.04 -6.20 2.01
CA THR A 244 -7.04 -5.16 3.05
C THR A 244 -8.02 -4.04 2.71
N LEU A 245 -7.91 -3.47 1.50
CA LEU A 245 -8.82 -2.43 1.00
C LEU A 245 -10.27 -2.90 1.06
N GLY A 246 -10.52 -4.08 0.54
CA GLY A 246 -11.85 -4.65 0.47
C GLY A 246 -12.49 -4.96 1.80
N SER A 247 -11.73 -5.54 2.72
CA SER A 247 -12.23 -5.88 4.05
C SER A 247 -12.59 -4.62 4.85
N MET A 248 -11.80 -3.56 4.72
CA MET A 248 -12.07 -2.28 5.38
C MET A 248 -13.27 -1.56 4.76
N ALA A 249 -13.41 -1.59 3.43
CA ALA A 249 -14.56 -1.03 2.73
C ALA A 249 -15.86 -1.75 3.13
N GLU A 250 -15.85 -3.08 3.20
CA GLU A 250 -16.98 -3.91 3.64
C GLU A 250 -17.37 -3.63 5.09
N MET A 251 -16.38 -3.57 5.99
CA MET A 251 -16.62 -3.26 7.41
C MET A 251 -17.24 -1.88 7.59
N THR A 252 -16.78 -0.88 6.82
CA THR A 252 -17.33 0.48 6.88
C THR A 252 -18.75 0.53 6.34
N ALA A 253 -19.07 -0.24 5.28
CA ALA A 253 -20.40 -0.32 4.73
C ALA A 253 -21.42 -0.91 5.72
N ARG A 254 -21.04 -1.97 6.42
CA ARG A 254 -21.90 -2.64 7.43
C ARG A 254 -22.20 -1.76 8.64
N ARG A 255 -21.22 -0.94 9.07
CA ARG A 255 -21.48 0.01 10.18
C ARG A 255 -22.52 1.05 9.78
N ALA A 256 -22.39 1.61 8.57
CA ALA A 256 -23.34 2.59 8.07
C ALA A 256 -24.77 2.01 7.96
N MET A 257 -24.94 0.74 7.59
CA MET A 257 -26.26 0.10 7.58
C MET A 257 -26.83 -0.06 8.99
N LYS A 258 -26.04 -0.51 9.96
CA LYS A 258 -26.49 -0.64 11.36
C LYS A 258 -26.86 0.69 12.01
N GLU A 259 -26.19 1.78 11.62
CA GLU A 259 -26.51 3.14 12.11
C GLU A 259 -27.81 3.69 11.50
N LEU A 260 -28.27 3.13 10.36
CA LEU A 260 -29.55 3.50 9.73
C LEU A 260 -30.73 2.66 10.25
N GLU A 261 -30.45 1.50 10.84
CA GLU A 261 -31.46 0.59 11.41
C GLU A 261 -31.74 0.86 12.91
N ALA A 262 -30.89 1.65 13.57
CA ALA A 262 -30.98 2.02 14.99
C ALA A 262 -31.64 3.39 15.17
#